data_0aa1e505e5f94415a9c0df36547a9376
#
_entry.id   0aa1e505e5f94415a9c0df36547a9376
#
_cell.length_a   1.000
_cell.length_b   1.000
_cell.length_c   1.000
_cell.angle_alpha   90.00
_cell.angle_beta   90.00
_cell.angle_gamma   90.00
#
_symmetry.space_group_name_H-M   'P 1'
#
loop_
_entity.id
_entity.type
_entity.pdbx_description
1 polymer ?
#
loop_
_entity_poly.entity_id
_entity_poly.type
_entity_poly.pdbx_seq_one_letter_code
_entity_poly.pdbx_strand_id
1 'polypeptide(L)'
;MDSETGEVVSREDIARGYEVGKGQYLVFEDEEFEAIQIESTRTIDIDQFVPRSEIDERYIDSPYYIVPDGQIGQDAFAVIRDTNGKMNMVALGRVVLTRREHVIALEPRDRGLLGLTLRYPYEVRDQAGYFEDIPELKLPKEMLDLAAHIITGKSGHFDPAQFEDRYENALVDLLKKKEASEKIEPAKAGPAPRVVNLMEALRASLDTAKKKAPAPSVRGRRPAKKKAGQK
;
A
#
# COMPACT_ATOMS: atom_id res chain seq x y z
N MET A 1 16.94 28.49 -0.56
CA MET A 1 18.20 29.03 -1.10
C MET A 1 17.89 29.50 -2.51
N ASP A 2 18.26 30.72 -2.81
CA ASP A 2 18.18 31.27 -4.17
C ASP A 2 19.14 30.52 -5.08
N SER A 3 18.70 30.15 -6.28
CA SER A 3 19.47 29.33 -7.23
C SER A 3 20.59 30.10 -7.95
N GLU A 4 20.53 31.44 -7.95
CA GLU A 4 21.50 32.31 -8.61
C GLU A 4 22.55 32.85 -7.61
N THR A 5 22.08 33.26 -6.42
CA THR A 5 22.95 33.88 -5.42
C THR A 5 23.46 32.92 -4.35
N GLY A 6 22.81 31.76 -4.15
CA GLY A 6 23.12 30.79 -3.10
C GLY A 6 22.75 31.26 -1.69
N GLU A 7 22.10 32.40 -1.54
CA GLU A 7 21.68 32.93 -0.25
C GLU A 7 20.42 32.27 0.28
N VAL A 8 20.25 32.26 1.60
CA VAL A 8 19.03 31.72 2.25
C VAL A 8 17.90 32.74 2.07
N VAL A 9 16.89 32.40 1.30
CA VAL A 9 15.69 33.21 1.11
C VAL A 9 14.85 33.19 2.38
N SER A 10 14.41 34.35 2.87
CA SER A 10 13.47 34.46 3.97
C SER A 10 12.11 33.82 3.61
N ARG A 11 11.37 33.32 4.60
CA ARG A 11 10.01 32.81 4.35
C ARG A 11 9.06 33.88 3.81
N GLU A 12 9.27 35.10 4.16
CA GLU A 12 8.49 36.26 3.74
C GLU A 12 8.72 36.63 2.26
N ASP A 13 9.86 36.22 1.72
CA ASP A 13 10.24 36.46 0.30
C ASP A 13 9.86 35.28 -0.62
N ILE A 14 9.23 34.21 -0.07
CA ILE A 14 8.80 33.06 -0.84
C ILE A 14 7.35 33.29 -1.29
N ALA A 15 7.14 33.51 -2.58
CA ALA A 15 5.82 33.58 -3.18
C ALA A 15 5.39 32.23 -3.77
N ARG A 16 4.08 32.00 -3.81
CA ARG A 16 3.50 30.85 -4.53
C ARG A 16 3.26 31.23 -5.98
N GLY A 17 3.79 30.44 -6.91
CA GLY A 17 3.65 30.72 -8.33
C GLY A 17 3.22 29.49 -9.11
N TYR A 18 2.40 29.70 -10.15
CA TYR A 18 2.01 28.69 -11.15
C TYR A 18 2.76 28.96 -12.44
N GLU A 19 3.50 27.97 -12.97
CA GLU A 19 4.22 28.10 -14.22
C GLU A 19 3.25 27.98 -15.39
N VAL A 20 3.04 29.10 -16.11
CA VAL A 20 2.18 29.18 -17.29
C VAL A 20 2.93 29.01 -18.61
N GLY A 21 4.25 29.09 -18.56
CA GLY A 21 5.16 28.88 -19.67
C GLY A 21 6.59 28.75 -19.16
N LYS A 22 7.49 28.26 -19.99
CA LYS A 22 8.88 28.00 -19.57
C LYS A 22 9.52 29.24 -18.93
N GLY A 23 9.70 29.20 -17.59
CA GLY A 23 10.27 30.28 -16.82
C GLY A 23 9.33 31.48 -16.57
N GLN A 24 8.03 31.36 -16.91
CA GLN A 24 7.01 32.39 -16.66
C GLN A 24 6.06 31.91 -15.56
N TYR A 25 6.04 32.61 -14.43
CA TYR A 25 5.23 32.28 -13.28
C TYR A 25 4.18 33.36 -13.03
N LEU A 26 2.93 32.94 -12.79
CA LEU A 26 1.92 33.79 -12.16
C LEU A 26 2.08 33.63 -10.65
N VAL A 27 2.37 34.73 -9.98
CA VAL A 27 2.50 34.78 -8.52
C VAL A 27 1.13 35.06 -7.93
N PHE A 28 0.79 34.33 -6.88
CA PHE A 28 -0.47 34.45 -6.15
C PHE A 28 -0.20 34.95 -4.74
N GLU A 29 -1.08 35.80 -4.25
CA GLU A 29 -1.13 36.25 -2.88
C GLU A 29 -1.95 35.25 -2.04
N ASP A 30 -1.70 35.21 -0.71
CA ASP A 30 -2.39 34.26 0.18
C ASP A 30 -3.90 34.53 0.22
N GLU A 31 -4.34 35.76 0.09
CA GLU A 31 -5.75 36.17 0.01
C GLU A 31 -6.46 35.60 -1.23
N GLU A 32 -5.77 35.44 -2.35
CA GLU A 32 -6.33 34.81 -3.57
C GLU A 32 -6.55 33.32 -3.35
N PHE A 33 -5.66 32.64 -2.63
CA PHE A 33 -5.87 31.25 -2.22
C PHE A 33 -7.00 31.12 -1.18
N GLU A 34 -7.15 32.07 -0.28
CA GLU A 34 -8.26 32.08 0.68
C GLU A 34 -9.61 32.23 -0.03
N ALA A 35 -9.67 33.02 -1.09
CA ALA A 35 -10.91 33.24 -1.86
C ALA A 35 -11.43 31.97 -2.57
N ILE A 36 -10.58 31.00 -2.86
CA ILE A 36 -10.97 29.73 -3.51
C ILE A 36 -11.11 28.57 -2.53
N GLN A 37 -10.90 28.80 -1.23
CA GLN A 37 -11.05 27.76 -0.21
C GLN A 37 -12.53 27.39 -0.02
N ILE A 38 -12.75 26.08 0.11
CA ILE A 38 -14.08 25.56 0.39
C ILE A 38 -14.23 25.38 1.90
N GLU A 39 -15.26 26.00 2.48
CA GLU A 39 -15.58 25.78 3.88
C GLU A 39 -16.01 24.34 4.12
N SER A 40 -15.47 23.72 5.18
CA SER A 40 -15.87 22.36 5.55
C SER A 40 -17.22 22.38 6.27
N THR A 41 -18.21 21.75 5.67
CA THR A 41 -19.52 21.51 6.30
C THR A 41 -19.50 20.38 7.33
N ARG A 42 -18.36 19.66 7.46
CA ARG A 42 -18.21 18.43 8.27
C ARG A 42 -19.18 17.32 7.88
N THR A 43 -19.69 17.37 6.66
CA THR A 43 -20.56 16.36 6.06
C THR A 43 -19.87 15.71 4.89
N ILE A 44 -20.31 14.51 4.57
CA ILE A 44 -19.93 13.81 3.35
C ILE A 44 -21.17 13.76 2.48
N ASP A 45 -21.15 14.44 1.33
CA ASP A 45 -22.23 14.43 0.37
C ASP A 45 -22.07 13.23 -0.55
N ILE A 46 -23.03 12.28 -0.50
CA ILE A 46 -22.99 11.06 -1.31
C ILE A 46 -23.65 11.35 -2.66
N ASP A 47 -22.88 11.15 -3.74
CA ASP A 47 -23.33 11.38 -5.11
C ASP A 47 -23.90 10.10 -5.75
N GLN A 48 -23.26 8.94 -5.52
CA GLN A 48 -23.63 7.68 -6.17
C GLN A 48 -23.10 6.44 -5.42
N PHE A 49 -23.59 5.28 -5.85
CA PHE A 49 -23.13 3.99 -5.35
C PHE A 49 -22.62 3.14 -6.52
N VAL A 50 -21.47 2.50 -6.35
CA VAL A 50 -20.83 1.67 -7.37
C VAL A 50 -20.34 0.34 -6.78
N PRO A 51 -20.23 -0.74 -7.57
CA PRO A 51 -19.53 -1.95 -7.15
C PRO A 51 -18.08 -1.65 -6.78
N ARG A 52 -17.56 -2.24 -5.70
CA ARG A 52 -16.16 -2.03 -5.29
C ARG A 52 -15.16 -2.37 -6.41
N SER A 53 -15.48 -3.35 -7.24
CA SER A 53 -14.63 -3.81 -8.35
C SER A 53 -14.47 -2.79 -9.49
N GLU A 54 -15.33 -1.76 -9.55
CA GLU A 54 -15.21 -0.69 -10.54
C GLU A 54 -14.22 0.40 -10.13
N ILE A 55 -13.84 0.45 -8.85
CA ILE A 55 -12.84 1.41 -8.37
C ILE A 55 -11.46 0.83 -8.60
N ASP A 56 -10.74 1.35 -9.59
CA ASP A 56 -9.37 0.99 -9.87
C ASP A 56 -8.45 1.46 -8.73
N GLU A 57 -7.56 0.59 -8.27
CA GLU A 57 -6.67 0.86 -7.13
C GLU A 57 -5.71 2.04 -7.37
N ARG A 58 -5.44 2.40 -8.62
CA ARG A 58 -4.61 3.56 -8.98
C ARG A 58 -5.23 4.89 -8.53
N TYR A 59 -6.56 4.93 -8.41
CA TYR A 59 -7.27 6.12 -7.93
C TYR A 59 -7.30 6.22 -6.41
N ILE A 60 -7.02 5.15 -5.68
CA ILE A 60 -7.02 5.18 -4.21
C ILE A 60 -5.80 5.97 -3.73
N ASP A 61 -6.05 6.91 -2.80
CA ASP A 61 -5.01 7.73 -2.21
C ASP A 61 -4.81 7.41 -0.72
N SER A 62 -5.61 7.97 0.16
CA SER A 62 -5.43 7.86 1.61
C SER A 62 -6.63 7.24 2.31
N PRO A 63 -6.41 6.31 3.27
CA PRO A 63 -7.49 5.71 4.04
C PRO A 63 -7.82 6.54 5.29
N TYR A 64 -9.13 6.57 5.63
CA TYR A 64 -9.67 7.21 6.82
C TYR A 64 -10.68 6.29 7.51
N TYR A 65 -10.69 6.27 8.84
CA TYR A 65 -11.78 5.65 9.58
C TYR A 65 -12.90 6.66 9.79
N ILE A 66 -14.10 6.32 9.30
CA ILE A 66 -15.29 7.17 9.40
C ILE A 66 -16.20 6.63 10.48
N VAL A 67 -16.55 7.51 11.40
CA VAL A 67 -17.50 7.24 12.50
C VAL A 67 -18.57 8.32 12.53
N PRO A 68 -19.79 8.05 13.01
CA PRO A 68 -20.84 9.07 13.10
C PRO A 68 -20.48 10.11 14.16
N ASP A 69 -20.74 11.38 13.85
CA ASP A 69 -20.61 12.48 14.81
C ASP A 69 -21.97 12.73 15.48
N GLY A 70 -22.02 12.46 16.77
CA GLY A 70 -23.23 12.63 17.58
C GLY A 70 -24.35 11.62 17.27
N GLN A 71 -25.50 11.82 17.93
CA GLN A 71 -26.61 10.87 17.88
C GLN A 71 -27.46 10.97 16.61
N ILE A 72 -27.56 12.16 16.04
CA ILE A 72 -28.45 12.45 14.88
C ILE A 72 -27.94 11.71 13.61
N GLY A 73 -26.63 11.57 13.45
CA GLY A 73 -26.02 10.90 12.28
C GLY A 73 -25.98 9.37 12.37
N GLN A 74 -26.22 8.79 13.55
CA GLN A 74 -26.01 7.36 13.79
C GLN A 74 -26.94 6.46 12.97
N ASP A 75 -28.22 6.83 12.85
CA ASP A 75 -29.19 6.01 12.12
C ASP A 75 -28.90 6.00 10.63
N ALA A 76 -28.67 7.17 10.04
CA ALA A 76 -28.29 7.28 8.62
C ALA A 76 -26.98 6.55 8.32
N PHE A 77 -25.99 6.71 9.19
CA PHE A 77 -24.70 6.01 9.10
C PHE A 77 -24.87 4.49 9.11
N ALA A 78 -25.66 3.96 10.06
CA ALA A 78 -25.90 2.52 10.16
C ALA A 78 -26.65 1.98 8.94
N VAL A 79 -27.67 2.69 8.45
CA VAL A 79 -28.43 2.31 7.24
C VAL A 79 -27.51 2.24 6.03
N ILE A 80 -26.68 3.26 5.80
CA ILE A 80 -25.74 3.31 4.67
C ILE A 80 -24.73 2.18 4.78
N ARG A 81 -24.09 2.01 5.95
CA ARG A 81 -23.12 0.96 6.19
C ARG A 81 -23.69 -0.44 5.90
N ASP A 82 -24.84 -0.76 6.52
CA ASP A 82 -25.41 -2.10 6.45
C ASP A 82 -25.98 -2.40 5.06
N THR A 83 -26.58 -1.40 4.39
CA THR A 83 -27.11 -1.57 3.04
C THR A 83 -25.99 -1.75 2.03
N ASN A 84 -24.95 -0.92 2.09
CA ASN A 84 -23.77 -1.06 1.22
C ASN A 84 -23.11 -2.43 1.41
N GLY A 85 -23.00 -2.90 2.66
CA GLY A 85 -22.42 -4.21 2.96
C GLY A 85 -23.24 -5.37 2.36
N LYS A 86 -24.56 -5.32 2.48
CA LYS A 86 -25.45 -6.34 1.90
C LYS A 86 -25.45 -6.36 0.38
N MET A 87 -25.31 -5.20 -0.24
CA MET A 87 -25.33 -5.04 -1.70
C MET A 87 -23.95 -5.15 -2.33
N ASN A 88 -22.88 -5.25 -1.54
CA ASN A 88 -21.49 -5.19 -1.98
C ASN A 88 -21.17 -3.93 -2.80
N MET A 89 -21.73 -2.80 -2.36
CA MET A 89 -21.59 -1.50 -2.98
C MET A 89 -20.72 -0.58 -2.12
N VAL A 90 -20.16 0.41 -2.76
CA VAL A 90 -19.38 1.49 -2.16
C VAL A 90 -20.09 2.81 -2.48
N ALA A 91 -20.27 3.67 -1.49
CA ALA A 91 -20.79 5.01 -1.74
C ALA A 91 -19.65 5.93 -2.17
N LEU A 92 -19.85 6.64 -3.26
CA LEU A 92 -18.97 7.73 -3.69
C LEU A 92 -19.57 9.06 -3.31
N GLY A 93 -18.75 9.92 -2.74
CA GLY A 93 -19.18 11.24 -2.31
C GLY A 93 -18.03 12.24 -2.29
N ARG A 94 -18.33 13.42 -1.75
CA ARG A 94 -17.35 14.50 -1.58
C ARG A 94 -17.20 14.88 -0.14
N VAL A 95 -15.98 15.22 0.22
CA VAL A 95 -15.62 15.67 1.57
C VAL A 95 -14.58 16.78 1.47
N VAL A 96 -14.71 17.79 2.31
CA VAL A 96 -13.71 18.85 2.40
C VAL A 96 -12.71 18.50 3.50
N LEU A 97 -11.48 18.23 3.10
CA LEU A 97 -10.35 17.98 3.99
C LEU A 97 -9.27 19.06 3.73
N THR A 98 -8.78 19.68 4.79
CA THR A 98 -7.73 20.70 4.69
C THR A 98 -8.06 21.81 3.68
N ARG A 99 -9.32 22.29 3.72
CA ARG A 99 -9.85 23.38 2.87
C ARG A 99 -9.92 23.07 1.37
N ARG A 100 -9.79 21.79 0.99
CA ARG A 100 -9.93 21.29 -0.38
C ARG A 100 -10.97 20.17 -0.44
N GLU A 101 -11.78 20.16 -1.49
CA GLU A 101 -12.70 19.06 -1.80
C GLU A 101 -11.92 17.84 -2.30
N HIS A 102 -12.31 16.67 -1.81
CA HIS A 102 -11.83 15.37 -2.24
C HIS A 102 -12.99 14.46 -2.54
N VAL A 103 -12.86 13.65 -3.57
CA VAL A 103 -13.75 12.51 -3.79
C VAL A 103 -13.38 11.43 -2.76
N ILE A 104 -14.40 10.84 -2.13
CA ILE A 104 -14.22 9.79 -1.13
C ILE A 104 -15.10 8.58 -1.45
N ALA A 105 -14.54 7.40 -1.34
CA ALA A 105 -15.24 6.13 -1.42
C ALA A 105 -15.47 5.59 0.00
N LEU A 106 -16.74 5.30 0.36
CA LEU A 106 -17.11 4.80 1.68
C LEU A 106 -17.42 3.30 1.60
N GLU A 107 -16.54 2.49 2.18
CA GLU A 107 -16.68 1.03 2.25
C GLU A 107 -17.13 0.59 3.65
N PRO A 108 -18.09 -0.32 3.77
CA PRO A 108 -18.43 -0.94 5.04
C PRO A 108 -17.22 -1.69 5.63
N ARG A 109 -16.94 -1.42 6.91
CA ARG A 109 -15.85 -2.11 7.62
C ARG A 109 -16.27 -2.36 9.06
N ASP A 110 -16.61 -3.60 9.38
CA ASP A 110 -17.11 -3.99 10.69
C ASP A 110 -18.27 -3.09 11.19
N ARG A 111 -18.04 -2.34 12.24
CA ARG A 111 -19.03 -1.40 12.82
C ARG A 111 -18.93 0.02 12.28
N GLY A 112 -17.93 0.30 11.44
CA GLY A 112 -17.65 1.62 10.87
C GLY A 112 -17.69 1.63 9.35
N LEU A 113 -17.19 2.73 8.78
CA LEU A 113 -16.90 2.84 7.36
C LEU A 113 -15.41 3.14 7.18
N LEU A 114 -14.82 2.56 6.16
CA LEU A 114 -13.51 2.95 5.66
C LEU A 114 -13.74 3.97 4.53
N GLY A 115 -13.27 5.19 4.74
CA GLY A 115 -13.24 6.21 3.71
C GLY A 115 -11.90 6.16 2.98
N LEU A 116 -11.93 6.04 1.66
CA LEU A 116 -10.75 6.08 0.81
C LEU A 116 -10.84 7.33 -0.06
N THR A 117 -9.94 8.29 0.13
CA THR A 117 -9.87 9.42 -0.80
C THR A 117 -9.42 8.94 -2.16
N LEU A 118 -9.99 9.52 -3.21
CA LEU A 118 -9.69 9.15 -4.59
C LEU A 118 -8.99 10.30 -5.30
N ARG A 119 -8.02 9.94 -6.14
CA ARG A 119 -7.34 10.85 -7.05
C ARG A 119 -8.26 11.29 -8.17
N TYR A 120 -8.10 12.51 -8.62
CA TYR A 120 -8.73 12.97 -9.85
C TYR A 120 -8.06 12.36 -11.09
N PRO A 121 -8.77 12.26 -12.23
CA PRO A 121 -8.21 11.65 -13.46
C PRO A 121 -6.88 12.24 -13.91
N TYR A 122 -6.67 13.54 -13.72
CA TYR A 122 -5.42 14.22 -14.10
C TYR A 122 -4.23 13.88 -13.18
N GLU A 123 -4.47 13.32 -12.00
CA GLU A 123 -3.44 12.88 -11.05
C GLU A 123 -2.97 11.45 -11.32
N VAL A 124 -3.69 10.70 -12.17
CA VAL A 124 -3.38 9.31 -12.52
C VAL A 124 -2.78 9.25 -13.92
N ARG A 125 -1.55 8.75 -13.99
CA ARG A 125 -0.87 8.57 -15.28
C ARG A 125 -1.49 7.43 -16.08
N ASP A 126 -1.57 7.61 -17.40
CA ASP A 126 -1.99 6.52 -18.28
C ASP A 126 -0.93 5.42 -18.29
N GLN A 127 -1.37 4.20 -18.03
CA GLN A 127 -0.50 3.02 -18.02
C GLN A 127 -0.07 2.57 -19.41
N ALA A 128 -0.84 2.90 -20.46
CA ALA A 128 -0.56 2.45 -21.83
C ALA A 128 0.85 2.85 -22.26
N GLY A 129 1.22 4.12 -22.03
CA GLY A 129 2.56 4.61 -22.35
C GLY A 129 3.73 3.95 -21.61
N TYR A 130 3.45 3.22 -20.51
CA TYR A 130 4.49 2.47 -19.78
C TYR A 130 4.60 1.02 -20.22
N PHE A 131 3.53 0.46 -20.81
CA PHE A 131 3.49 -0.97 -21.16
C PHE A 131 3.62 -1.23 -22.65
N GLU A 132 3.53 -0.18 -23.48
CA GLU A 132 3.59 -0.27 -24.95
C GLU A 132 4.85 -0.98 -25.46
N ASP A 133 5.99 -0.71 -24.84
CA ASP A 133 7.29 -1.29 -25.23
C ASP A 133 7.56 -2.68 -24.64
N ILE A 134 6.63 -3.25 -23.85
CA ILE A 134 6.81 -4.58 -23.27
C ILE A 134 6.48 -5.64 -24.32
N PRO A 135 7.48 -6.42 -24.81
CA PRO A 135 7.24 -7.41 -25.84
C PRO A 135 6.43 -8.61 -25.33
N GLU A 136 5.51 -9.08 -26.12
CA GLU A 136 4.83 -10.37 -25.88
C GLU A 136 5.79 -11.53 -26.13
N LEU A 137 6.18 -12.22 -25.06
CA LEU A 137 7.08 -13.36 -25.13
C LEU A 137 6.30 -14.67 -25.08
N LYS A 138 6.59 -15.59 -26.03
CA LYS A 138 6.10 -16.97 -25.96
C LYS A 138 6.97 -17.77 -24.98
N LEU A 139 6.45 -18.00 -23.79
CA LEU A 139 7.16 -18.75 -22.75
C LEU A 139 6.97 -20.27 -22.94
N PRO A 140 8.05 -21.09 -22.78
CA PRO A 140 7.93 -22.54 -22.75
C PRO A 140 7.04 -23.00 -21.59
N LYS A 141 6.20 -24.01 -21.84
CA LYS A 141 5.29 -24.54 -20.82
C LYS A 141 6.04 -25.01 -19.56
N GLU A 142 7.19 -25.63 -19.73
CA GLU A 142 8.04 -26.10 -18.61
C GLU A 142 8.45 -24.95 -17.66
N MET A 143 8.72 -23.76 -18.20
CA MET A 143 9.04 -22.59 -17.39
C MET A 143 7.82 -22.12 -16.59
N LEU A 144 6.64 -22.13 -17.20
CA LEU A 144 5.39 -21.77 -16.53
C LEU A 144 5.05 -22.76 -15.42
N ASP A 145 5.18 -24.07 -15.69
CA ASP A 145 4.94 -25.12 -14.70
C ASP A 145 5.92 -25.02 -13.52
N LEU A 146 7.19 -24.74 -13.79
CA LEU A 146 8.20 -24.53 -12.75
C LEU A 146 7.89 -23.28 -11.89
N ALA A 147 7.50 -22.18 -12.54
CA ALA A 147 7.12 -20.96 -11.85
C ALA A 147 5.87 -21.18 -10.99
N ALA A 148 4.85 -21.87 -11.53
CA ALA A 148 3.64 -22.22 -10.79
C ALA A 148 3.95 -23.07 -9.53
N HIS A 149 4.86 -24.05 -9.65
CA HIS A 149 5.29 -24.85 -8.50
C HIS A 149 5.97 -24.01 -7.41
N ILE A 150 6.81 -23.04 -7.80
CA ILE A 150 7.47 -22.12 -6.84
C ILE A 150 6.44 -21.22 -6.17
N ILE A 151 5.50 -20.66 -6.95
CA ILE A 151 4.43 -19.80 -6.42
C ILE A 151 3.61 -20.59 -5.39
N THR A 152 3.17 -21.80 -5.75
CA THR A 152 2.40 -22.66 -4.84
C THR A 152 3.18 -22.97 -3.55
N GLY A 153 4.48 -23.25 -3.66
CA GLY A 153 5.33 -23.52 -2.49
C GLY A 153 5.63 -22.32 -1.60
N LYS A 154 5.40 -21.10 -2.12
CA LYS A 154 5.57 -19.84 -1.37
C LYS A 154 4.25 -19.13 -1.05
N SER A 155 3.12 -19.69 -1.49
CA SER A 155 1.80 -19.14 -1.19
C SER A 155 1.52 -19.18 0.32
N GLY A 156 0.95 -18.13 0.85
CA GLY A 156 0.61 -17.99 2.25
C GLY A 156 -0.45 -16.91 2.46
N HIS A 157 -0.81 -16.66 3.69
CA HIS A 157 -1.68 -15.56 4.06
C HIS A 157 -0.85 -14.29 4.23
N PHE A 158 -1.44 -13.15 3.84
CA PHE A 158 -0.83 -11.86 4.09
C PHE A 158 -0.94 -11.54 5.59
N ASP A 159 0.20 -11.40 6.23
CA ASP A 159 0.33 -10.98 7.63
C ASP A 159 1.29 -9.79 7.69
N PRO A 160 0.79 -8.58 7.92
CA PRO A 160 1.62 -7.37 8.00
C PRO A 160 2.72 -7.46 9.06
N ALA A 161 2.50 -8.21 10.15
CA ALA A 161 3.46 -8.34 11.24
C ALA A 161 4.75 -9.09 10.84
N GLN A 162 4.74 -9.78 9.70
CA GLN A 162 5.92 -10.47 9.18
C GLN A 162 6.89 -9.53 8.43
N PHE A 163 6.46 -8.30 8.15
CA PHE A 163 7.28 -7.31 7.44
C PHE A 163 7.94 -6.37 8.45
N GLU A 164 9.21 -6.61 8.70
CA GLU A 164 10.02 -5.77 9.59
C GLU A 164 10.58 -4.56 8.84
N ASP A 165 10.48 -3.38 9.43
CA ASP A 165 11.19 -2.19 8.94
C ASP A 165 12.67 -2.29 9.30
N ARG A 166 13.46 -2.76 8.34
CA ARG A 166 14.91 -2.92 8.51
C ARG A 166 15.63 -1.59 8.67
N TYR A 167 15.10 -0.53 8.10
CA TYR A 167 15.70 0.80 8.22
C TYR A 167 15.50 1.34 9.63
N GLU A 168 14.29 1.24 10.17
CA GLU A 168 13.99 1.66 11.54
C GLU A 168 14.83 0.87 12.55
N ASN A 169 14.90 -0.46 12.40
CA ASN A 169 15.74 -1.30 13.25
C ASN A 169 17.23 -0.87 13.19
N ALA A 170 17.75 -0.60 12.00
CA ALA A 170 19.12 -0.12 11.83
C ALA A 170 19.33 1.27 12.43
N LEU A 171 18.32 2.15 12.33
CA LEU A 171 18.36 3.49 12.92
C LEU A 171 18.36 3.43 14.45
N VAL A 172 17.52 2.59 15.05
CA VAL A 172 17.49 2.35 16.51
C VAL A 172 18.84 1.82 16.99
N ASP A 173 19.44 0.88 16.28
CA ASP A 173 20.76 0.35 16.62
C ASP A 173 21.87 1.43 16.49
N LEU A 174 21.79 2.29 15.48
CA LEU A 174 22.68 3.41 15.32
C LEU A 174 22.56 4.41 16.46
N LEU A 175 21.34 4.71 16.90
CA LEU A 175 21.08 5.62 18.05
C LEU A 175 21.68 5.06 19.33
N LYS A 176 21.49 3.76 19.61
CA LYS A 176 22.06 3.08 20.77
C LYS A 176 23.59 3.15 20.77
N LYS A 177 24.22 2.92 19.61
CA LYS A 177 25.70 3.02 19.45
C LYS A 177 26.20 4.46 19.68
N LYS A 178 25.45 5.47 19.20
CA LYS A 178 25.77 6.87 19.48
C LYS A 178 25.66 7.24 20.94
N GLU A 179 24.61 6.78 21.63
CA GLU A 179 24.46 6.96 23.08
C GLU A 179 25.62 6.33 23.86
N ALA A 180 26.05 5.14 23.45
CA ALA A 180 27.21 4.45 24.07
C ALA A 180 28.54 5.05 23.65
N SER A 181 28.59 6.12 22.84
CA SER A 181 29.82 6.70 22.27
C SER A 181 30.68 5.70 21.49
N GLU A 182 30.08 4.68 20.92
CA GLU A 182 30.74 3.67 20.10
C GLU A 182 31.05 4.22 18.70
N LYS A 183 32.16 3.73 18.13
CA LYS A 183 32.59 4.13 16.79
C LYS A 183 31.65 3.52 15.74
N ILE A 184 31.02 4.38 14.92
CA ILE A 184 30.15 3.96 13.82
C ILE A 184 31.02 3.59 12.63
N GLU A 185 31.01 2.31 12.23
CA GLU A 185 31.62 1.87 10.99
C GLU A 185 30.60 1.91 9.84
N PRO A 186 30.99 2.41 8.64
CA PRO A 186 30.10 2.38 7.49
C PRO A 186 29.74 0.94 7.14
N ALA A 187 28.46 0.70 6.85
CA ALA A 187 28.00 -0.61 6.40
C ALA A 187 28.78 -1.02 5.13
N LYS A 188 29.44 -2.18 5.17
CA LYS A 188 30.08 -2.75 3.98
C LYS A 188 28.99 -3.09 2.97
N ALA A 189 29.04 -2.46 1.80
CA ALA A 189 28.18 -2.82 0.69
C ALA A 189 28.36 -4.32 0.38
N GLY A 190 27.31 -5.10 0.56
CA GLY A 190 27.32 -6.50 0.14
C GLY A 190 27.53 -6.59 -1.38
N PRO A 191 28.10 -7.69 -1.89
CA PRO A 191 28.25 -7.88 -3.32
C PRO A 191 26.89 -7.76 -4.00
N ALA A 192 26.81 -6.93 -5.05
CA ALA A 192 25.61 -6.80 -5.87
C ALA A 192 25.15 -8.19 -6.34
N PRO A 193 23.86 -8.51 -6.26
CA PRO A 193 23.36 -9.80 -6.73
C PRO A 193 23.71 -9.95 -8.23
N ARG A 194 24.55 -10.92 -8.57
CA ARG A 194 24.77 -11.27 -9.97
C ARG A 194 23.46 -11.75 -10.55
N VAL A 195 23.04 -11.15 -11.65
CA VAL A 195 21.93 -11.63 -12.46
C VAL A 195 22.39 -12.95 -13.08
N VAL A 196 22.14 -14.03 -12.37
CA VAL A 196 22.31 -15.39 -12.88
C VAL A 196 21.08 -15.68 -13.76
N ASN A 197 21.25 -16.51 -14.79
CA ASN A 197 20.17 -16.95 -15.67
C ASN A 197 18.91 -17.29 -14.83
N LEU A 198 17.76 -16.72 -15.20
CA LEU A 198 16.49 -16.89 -14.47
C LEU A 198 16.20 -18.36 -14.15
N MET A 199 16.50 -19.27 -15.07
CA MET A 199 16.32 -20.71 -14.89
C MET A 199 17.21 -21.31 -13.80
N GLU A 200 18.45 -20.84 -13.67
CA GLU A 200 19.34 -21.27 -12.61
C GLU A 200 18.89 -20.70 -11.24
N ALA A 201 18.45 -19.45 -11.22
CA ALA A 201 17.91 -18.82 -10.02
C ALA A 201 16.63 -19.53 -9.54
N LEU A 202 15.74 -19.90 -10.45
CA LEU A 202 14.52 -20.65 -10.16
C LEU A 202 14.82 -22.06 -9.64
N ARG A 203 15.78 -22.80 -10.26
CA ARG A 203 16.24 -24.12 -9.78
C ARG A 203 16.87 -24.05 -8.40
N ALA A 204 17.76 -23.09 -8.18
CA ALA A 204 18.40 -22.86 -6.87
C ALA A 204 17.36 -22.54 -5.77
N SER A 205 16.29 -21.81 -6.10
CA SER A 205 15.20 -21.52 -5.19
C SER A 205 14.42 -22.79 -4.80
N LEU A 206 14.18 -23.71 -5.75
CA LEU A 206 13.55 -25.01 -5.49
C LEU A 206 14.38 -25.90 -4.57
N ASP A 207 15.70 -25.96 -4.80
CA ASP A 207 16.59 -26.79 -3.99
C ASP A 207 16.68 -26.26 -2.55
N THR A 208 16.63 -24.96 -2.39
CA THR A 208 16.58 -24.32 -1.05
C THR A 208 15.26 -24.59 -0.33
N ALA A 209 14.15 -24.57 -1.04
CA ALA A 209 12.82 -24.89 -0.48
C ALA A 209 12.72 -26.37 -0.06
N LYS A 210 13.27 -27.30 -0.86
CA LYS A 210 13.32 -28.75 -0.49
C LYS A 210 14.17 -29.01 0.76
N LYS A 211 15.25 -28.27 0.98
CA LYS A 211 16.10 -28.40 2.19
C LYS A 211 15.46 -27.85 3.45
N LYS A 212 14.47 -26.94 3.36
CA LYS A 212 13.74 -26.36 4.49
C LYS A 212 12.47 -27.12 4.87
N ALA A 213 12.01 -28.09 4.06
CA ALA A 213 10.85 -28.89 4.40
C ALA A 213 11.18 -29.80 5.60
N PRO A 214 10.39 -29.80 6.70
CA PRO A 214 10.60 -30.72 7.81
C PRO A 214 10.37 -32.15 7.32
N ALA A 215 11.28 -33.07 7.68
CA ALA A 215 11.15 -34.49 7.35
C ALA A 215 9.81 -35.05 7.84
N PRO A 216 9.11 -35.90 7.05
CA PRO A 216 7.86 -36.51 7.46
C PRO A 216 8.08 -37.33 8.73
N SER A 217 7.39 -37.00 9.81
CA SER A 217 7.44 -37.75 11.07
C SER A 217 6.90 -39.16 10.81
N VAL A 218 7.77 -40.14 10.86
CA VAL A 218 7.39 -41.56 10.83
C VAL A 218 6.57 -41.86 12.07
N ARG A 219 5.24 -41.91 11.93
CA ARG A 219 4.36 -42.41 12.97
C ARG A 219 4.72 -43.88 13.21
N GLY A 220 5.35 -44.12 14.36
CA GLY A 220 5.66 -45.48 14.86
C GLY A 220 4.40 -46.37 14.92
N ARG A 221 4.46 -47.50 14.26
CA ARG A 221 3.48 -48.57 14.37
C ARG A 221 3.44 -49.05 15.82
N ARG A 222 2.30 -48.88 16.49
CA ARG A 222 2.01 -49.55 17.76
C ARG A 222 1.98 -51.07 17.56
N PRO A 223 2.65 -51.87 18.36
CA PRO A 223 2.53 -53.33 18.28
C PRO A 223 1.17 -53.79 18.77
N ALA A 224 0.57 -54.73 18.05
CA ALA A 224 -0.71 -55.35 18.37
C ALA A 224 -0.57 -56.21 19.63
N LYS A 225 -1.42 -55.97 20.63
CA LYS A 225 -1.58 -56.85 21.82
C LYS A 225 -2.19 -58.17 21.39
N LYS A 226 -1.42 -59.28 21.55
CA LYS A 226 -1.93 -60.67 21.52
C LYS A 226 -2.92 -60.86 22.66
N LYS A 227 -4.15 -61.25 22.37
CA LYS A 227 -5.09 -61.84 23.30
C LYS A 227 -4.65 -63.26 23.59
N ALA A 228 -4.22 -63.55 24.81
CA ALA A 228 -4.12 -64.91 25.33
C ALA A 228 -5.51 -65.34 25.81
N GLY A 229 -5.99 -66.48 25.27
CA GLY A 229 -7.17 -67.15 25.79
C GLY A 229 -6.81 -67.98 27.00
N GLN A 230 -7.78 -68.12 27.89
CA GLN A 230 -7.85 -69.25 28.84
C GLN A 230 -9.31 -69.45 29.22
N LYS A 231 -9.74 -70.67 28.97
CA LYS A 231 -10.59 -71.55 29.76
C LYS A 231 -11.71 -70.90 30.57
#